data_86a02ace6266b29f12a421123a02e6d4
#
_entry.id   86a02ace6266b29f12a421123a02e6d4
#
_cell.length_a   1.000
_cell.length_b   1.000
_cell.length_c   1.000
_cell.angle_alpha   90.00
_cell.angle_beta   90.00
_cell.angle_gamma   90.00
#
_symmetry.space_group_name_H-M   'P 1'
#
loop_
_entity.id
_entity.type
_entity.pdbx_description
1 polymer ?
#
loop_
_entity_poly.entity_id
_entity_poly.type
_entity_poly.pdbx_seq_one_letter_code
_entity_poly.pdbx_strand_id
1 'polypeptide(L)'
;DVYKRQMLRAFGISCRVLPGLSSVQLLAAAVGRSWQEWKLVSAHGCACDPVAECLTAGGKPVFFLTGGAETPASLCGRLAAAGLGDAHVLVGEELGRAEEKILFGTAQEFAQKQFASLSVLLVEHVPQPPRRVPGFPDEAFHRGEVPMTKQEVRAAALAKLAVQPGDTLWDVGAGTGSVSVELALAAPRGHVYAVECDPDACALIRQNRAKFQTYNLTLIEGRAPEALADLPAPDAVFIGGTKGGMEDVLDAVLAKNPDARICISAIALETLSAAVAALTAHGPVSYTHLTLPTIA
;
A
#
# COMPACT_ATOMS: atom_id res chain seq x y z
N ASP A 1 14.48 -14.41 25.67
CA ASP A 1 13.99 -15.29 24.61
C ASP A 1 13.15 -16.40 25.22
N VAL A 2 11.82 -16.38 24.98
CA VAL A 2 10.83 -17.28 25.55
C VAL A 2 11.12 -18.73 25.15
N TYR A 3 11.51 -18.97 23.91
CA TYR A 3 11.82 -20.33 23.41
C TYR A 3 13.03 -20.95 24.09
N LYS A 4 14.11 -20.20 24.27
CA LYS A 4 15.29 -20.69 24.97
C LYS A 4 14.97 -21.06 26.42
N ARG A 5 14.16 -20.24 27.10
CA ARG A 5 13.68 -20.53 28.46
C ARG A 5 12.82 -21.78 28.50
N GLN A 6 11.92 -21.99 27.54
CA GLN A 6 11.07 -23.18 27.45
C GLN A 6 11.91 -24.43 27.20
N MET A 7 12.87 -24.37 26.28
CA MET A 7 13.83 -25.46 26.01
C MET A 7 14.59 -25.84 27.28
N LEU A 8 15.20 -24.88 27.97
CA LEU A 8 15.95 -25.15 29.19
C LEU A 8 15.09 -25.82 30.25
N ARG A 9 13.85 -25.36 30.42
CA ARG A 9 12.87 -25.96 31.36
C ARG A 9 12.51 -27.38 30.94
N ALA A 10 12.33 -27.67 29.66
CA ALA A 10 12.05 -29.01 29.15
C ALA A 10 13.19 -30.00 29.45
N PHE A 11 14.42 -29.51 29.56
CA PHE A 11 15.59 -30.29 30.00
C PHE A 11 15.81 -30.27 31.52
N GLY A 12 14.83 -29.81 32.30
CA GLY A 12 14.92 -29.76 33.77
C GLY A 12 15.90 -28.70 34.30
N ILE A 13 16.37 -27.78 33.44
CA ILE A 13 17.34 -26.75 33.83
C ILE A 13 16.58 -25.53 34.37
N SER A 14 16.81 -25.22 35.66
CA SER A 14 16.31 -23.98 36.26
C SER A 14 17.10 -22.78 35.73
N CYS A 15 16.41 -21.77 35.23
CA CYS A 15 17.05 -20.55 34.72
C CYS A 15 16.36 -19.30 35.25
N ARG A 16 17.17 -18.30 35.63
CA ARG A 16 16.72 -16.94 35.94
C ARG A 16 16.87 -16.06 34.69
N VAL A 17 15.81 -15.36 34.33
CA VAL A 17 15.86 -14.37 33.25
C VAL A 17 16.30 -13.05 33.87
N LEU A 18 17.42 -12.52 33.39
CA LEU A 18 17.86 -11.17 33.74
C LEU A 18 17.35 -10.19 32.67
N PRO A 19 16.76 -9.06 33.06
CA PRO A 19 16.40 -8.02 32.10
C PRO A 19 17.67 -7.41 31.50
N GLY A 20 17.58 -7.01 30.23
CA GLY A 20 18.65 -6.30 29.54
C GLY A 20 18.08 -5.15 28.72
N LEU A 21 18.93 -4.23 28.32
CA LEU A 21 18.54 -3.16 27.42
C LEU A 21 18.26 -3.73 26.02
N SER A 22 17.19 -3.25 25.41
CA SER A 22 16.85 -3.58 24.03
C SER A 22 17.48 -2.57 23.07
N SER A 23 17.65 -2.94 21.81
CA SER A 23 18.20 -2.06 20.76
C SER A 23 17.40 -0.76 20.59
N VAL A 24 16.08 -0.78 20.84
CA VAL A 24 15.26 0.45 20.83
C VAL A 24 15.66 1.40 21.95
N GLN A 25 15.92 0.89 23.15
CA GLN A 25 16.37 1.71 24.29
C GLN A 25 17.80 2.25 24.09
N LEU A 26 18.67 1.41 23.53
CA LEU A 26 20.04 1.82 23.20
C LEU A 26 20.03 2.93 22.14
N LEU A 27 19.26 2.76 21.06
CA LEU A 27 19.14 3.80 20.03
C LEU A 27 18.55 5.09 20.61
N ALA A 28 17.47 5.00 21.39
CA ALA A 28 16.83 6.15 22.02
C ALA A 28 17.80 6.92 22.92
N ALA A 29 18.60 6.21 23.71
CA ALA A 29 19.62 6.81 24.56
C ALA A 29 20.72 7.48 23.73
N ALA A 30 21.22 6.82 22.68
CA ALA A 30 22.26 7.35 21.80
C ALA A 30 21.85 8.63 21.08
N VAL A 31 20.55 8.76 20.72
CA VAL A 31 20.03 9.97 20.04
C VAL A 31 19.37 10.97 20.98
N GLY A 32 19.31 10.68 22.28
CA GLY A 32 18.73 11.58 23.28
C GLY A 32 17.21 11.78 23.13
N ARG A 33 16.47 10.76 22.71
CA ARG A 33 15.03 10.84 22.43
C ARG A 33 14.23 9.79 23.19
N SER A 34 12.95 10.11 23.50
CA SER A 34 12.01 9.13 24.03
C SER A 34 11.54 8.18 22.93
N TRP A 35 11.52 6.88 23.20
CA TRP A 35 11.00 5.84 22.29
C TRP A 35 9.53 5.49 22.54
N GLN A 36 8.90 6.04 23.55
CA GLN A 36 7.50 5.69 23.94
C GLN A 36 6.49 5.96 22.83
N GLU A 37 6.76 6.97 21.99
CA GLU A 37 5.91 7.30 20.85
C GLU A 37 6.30 6.57 19.55
N TRP A 38 7.35 5.76 19.56
CA TRP A 38 7.76 5.03 18.38
C TRP A 38 6.88 3.80 18.15
N LYS A 39 6.50 3.57 16.90
CA LYS A 39 5.91 2.29 16.49
C LYS A 39 7.04 1.27 16.34
N LEU A 40 6.98 0.18 17.10
CA LEU A 40 8.01 -0.86 17.05
C LEU A 40 7.58 -1.99 16.11
N VAL A 41 8.42 -2.31 15.14
CA VAL A 41 8.18 -3.34 14.13
C VAL A 41 9.36 -4.32 14.13
N SER A 42 9.07 -5.61 14.21
CA SER A 42 10.08 -6.64 14.04
C SER A 42 10.14 -7.06 12.57
N ALA A 43 11.27 -6.79 11.94
CA ALA A 43 11.64 -7.29 10.62
C ALA A 43 12.74 -8.37 10.74
N HIS A 44 13.11 -8.79 11.96
CA HIS A 44 14.12 -9.81 12.21
C HIS A 44 13.52 -11.21 11.99
N GLY A 45 13.86 -11.83 10.88
CA GLY A 45 13.43 -13.19 10.54
C GLY A 45 11.97 -13.31 10.09
N CYS A 46 11.28 -12.20 9.82
CA CYS A 46 9.93 -12.17 9.27
C CYS A 46 9.82 -11.11 8.18
N ALA A 47 9.02 -11.40 7.17
CA ALA A 47 8.71 -10.44 6.11
C ALA A 47 8.01 -9.20 6.72
N CYS A 48 8.37 -8.03 6.23
CA CYS A 48 7.85 -6.75 6.68
C CYS A 48 7.58 -5.85 5.48
N ASP A 49 6.44 -5.17 5.47
CA ASP A 49 6.17 -4.09 4.51
C ASP A 49 6.45 -2.72 5.17
N PRO A 50 7.62 -2.10 4.92
CA PRO A 50 7.97 -0.84 5.55
C PRO A 50 7.05 0.31 5.14
N VAL A 51 6.45 0.27 3.94
CA VAL A 51 5.53 1.31 3.46
C VAL A 51 4.24 1.26 4.26
N ALA A 52 3.60 0.09 4.36
CA ALA A 52 2.39 -0.11 5.14
C ALA A 52 2.60 0.21 6.62
N GLU A 53 3.76 -0.18 7.19
CA GLU A 53 4.09 0.10 8.58
C GLU A 53 4.23 1.61 8.84
N CYS A 54 4.85 2.36 7.92
CA CYS A 54 4.98 3.80 8.00
C CYS A 54 3.63 4.52 7.81
N LEU A 55 2.84 4.15 6.81
CA LEU A 55 1.53 4.76 6.54
C LEU A 55 0.54 4.56 7.70
N THR A 56 0.62 3.42 8.39
CA THR A 56 -0.26 3.11 9.53
C THR A 56 0.26 3.60 10.88
N ALA A 57 1.44 4.23 10.92
CA ALA A 57 2.04 4.74 12.15
C ALA A 57 1.35 6.00 12.69
N GLY A 58 0.52 6.68 11.90
CA GLY A 58 -0.18 7.89 12.34
C GLY A 58 0.74 9.08 12.58
N GLY A 59 1.83 9.21 11.80
CA GLY A 59 2.83 10.28 11.93
C GLY A 59 3.90 10.01 12.99
N LYS A 60 3.85 8.88 13.69
CA LYS A 60 4.86 8.47 14.67
C LYS A 60 6.10 7.90 13.96
N PRO A 61 7.31 8.09 14.53
CA PRO A 61 8.49 7.39 14.04
C PRO A 61 8.30 5.87 14.11
N VAL A 62 8.86 5.16 13.12
CA VAL A 62 8.77 3.69 13.03
C VAL A 62 10.15 3.10 13.21
N PHE A 63 10.31 2.35 14.30
CA PHE A 63 11.53 1.62 14.59
C PHE A 63 11.43 0.18 14.06
N PHE A 64 12.38 -0.21 13.22
CA PHE A 64 12.50 -1.56 12.69
C PHE A 64 13.66 -2.30 13.35
N LEU A 65 13.36 -3.42 13.98
CA LEU A 65 14.35 -4.40 14.38
C LEU A 65 14.73 -5.23 13.15
N THR A 66 15.90 -4.94 12.56
CA THR A 66 16.35 -5.55 11.30
C THR A 66 17.13 -6.86 11.53
N GLY A 67 17.28 -7.68 10.49
CA GLY A 67 18.08 -8.90 10.54
C GLY A 67 17.73 -9.88 9.41
N GLY A 68 18.70 -10.70 9.04
CA GLY A 68 18.57 -11.61 7.90
C GLY A 68 18.49 -10.85 6.58
N ALA A 69 17.48 -11.13 5.76
CA ALA A 69 17.25 -10.45 4.49
C ALA A 69 16.70 -9.01 4.66
N GLU A 70 16.07 -8.72 5.81
CA GLU A 70 15.47 -7.42 6.12
C GLU A 70 16.53 -6.50 6.74
N THR A 71 17.41 -5.97 5.91
CA THR A 71 18.46 -5.01 6.30
C THR A 71 17.93 -3.57 6.23
N PRO A 72 18.56 -2.58 6.90
CA PRO A 72 18.22 -1.17 6.72
C PRO A 72 18.21 -0.75 5.25
N ALA A 73 19.16 -1.21 4.43
CA ALA A 73 19.23 -0.91 3.01
C ALA A 73 18.02 -1.47 2.24
N SER A 74 17.63 -2.73 2.51
CA SER A 74 16.49 -3.36 1.84
C SER A 74 15.16 -2.65 2.19
N LEU A 75 14.96 -2.27 3.46
CA LEU A 75 13.78 -1.51 3.90
C LEU A 75 13.76 -0.10 3.26
N CYS A 76 14.88 0.60 3.27
CA CYS A 76 15.04 1.92 2.63
C CYS A 76 14.80 1.85 1.12
N GLY A 77 15.29 0.80 0.46
CA GLY A 77 15.06 0.58 -0.99
C GLY A 77 13.58 0.45 -1.34
N ARG A 78 12.80 -0.28 -0.52
CA ARG A 78 11.35 -0.39 -0.71
C ARG A 78 10.62 0.91 -0.43
N LEU A 79 11.04 1.68 0.59
CA LEU A 79 10.50 3.01 0.84
C LEU A 79 10.78 3.94 -0.35
N ALA A 80 12.00 3.97 -0.85
CA ALA A 80 12.39 4.79 -2.00
C ALA A 80 11.61 4.41 -3.27
N ALA A 81 11.48 3.10 -3.56
CA ALA A 81 10.71 2.60 -4.70
C ALA A 81 9.22 2.99 -4.63
N ALA A 82 8.66 3.07 -3.42
CA ALA A 82 7.29 3.54 -3.21
C ALA A 82 7.12 5.06 -3.32
N GLY A 83 8.22 5.83 -3.42
CA GLY A 83 8.20 7.30 -3.47
C GLY A 83 8.45 8.00 -2.14
N LEU A 84 8.88 7.25 -1.11
CA LEU A 84 9.28 7.76 0.19
C LEU A 84 10.81 7.91 0.31
N GLY A 85 11.50 8.15 -0.81
CA GLY A 85 12.95 8.29 -0.86
C GLY A 85 13.51 9.43 0.02
N ASP A 86 12.75 10.51 0.16
CA ASP A 86 13.11 11.68 0.99
C ASP A 86 12.78 11.50 2.48
N ALA A 87 12.19 10.36 2.89
CA ALA A 87 11.93 10.09 4.30
C ALA A 87 13.25 10.10 5.08
N HIS A 88 13.26 10.86 6.18
CA HIS A 88 14.43 10.92 7.07
C HIS A 88 14.56 9.58 7.79
N VAL A 89 15.75 9.03 7.76
CA VAL A 89 16.06 7.77 8.41
C VAL A 89 17.31 7.86 9.26
N LEU A 90 17.36 7.02 10.27
CA LEU A 90 18.47 6.89 11.17
C LEU A 90 18.78 5.40 11.34
N VAL A 91 20.05 5.04 11.19
CA VAL A 91 20.53 3.67 11.42
C VAL A 91 21.48 3.65 12.59
N GLY A 92 21.20 2.77 13.56
CA GLY A 92 22.12 2.44 14.64
C GLY A 92 22.81 1.12 14.35
N GLU A 93 24.12 1.12 14.34
CA GLU A 93 24.99 -0.06 14.19
C GLU A 93 25.71 -0.38 15.48
N GLU A 94 25.84 -1.65 15.80
CA GLU A 94 26.63 -2.19 16.94
C GLU A 94 26.31 -1.48 18.27
N LEU A 95 25.04 -1.12 18.49
CA LEU A 95 24.58 -0.33 19.63
C LEU A 95 25.03 -0.92 20.98
N GLY A 96 25.59 -0.07 21.84
CA GLY A 96 26.13 -0.43 23.14
C GLY A 96 27.48 -1.13 23.10
N ARG A 97 28.19 -1.12 21.95
CA ARG A 97 29.51 -1.69 21.74
C ARG A 97 30.55 -0.59 21.45
N ALA A 98 31.83 -0.96 21.42
CA ALA A 98 32.90 -0.03 21.09
C ALA A 98 32.82 0.53 19.67
N GLU A 99 32.22 -0.27 18.76
CA GLU A 99 32.04 0.04 17.33
C GLU A 99 30.72 0.75 17.04
N GLU A 100 30.00 1.22 18.06
CA GLU A 100 28.71 1.91 17.91
C GLU A 100 28.79 3.06 16.92
N LYS A 101 27.84 3.08 15.97
CA LYS A 101 27.68 4.18 15.01
C LYS A 101 26.21 4.55 14.87
N ILE A 102 25.95 5.84 14.79
CA ILE A 102 24.65 6.41 14.48
C ILE A 102 24.78 7.18 13.17
N LEU A 103 24.01 6.75 12.18
CA LEU A 103 24.04 7.32 10.83
C LEU A 103 22.70 7.99 10.54
N PHE A 104 22.75 9.20 10.00
CA PHE A 104 21.59 9.97 9.59
C PHE A 104 21.59 10.14 8.08
N GLY A 105 20.42 10.13 7.45
CA GLY A 105 20.28 10.31 6.01
C GLY A 105 18.84 10.18 5.55
N THR A 106 18.67 9.98 4.25
CA THR A 106 17.38 9.71 3.63
C THR A 106 17.25 8.23 3.25
N ALA A 107 16.01 7.77 3.04
CA ALA A 107 15.77 6.41 2.58
C ALA A 107 16.45 6.17 1.22
N GLN A 108 16.46 7.16 0.32
CA GLN A 108 17.13 7.07 -0.98
C GLN A 108 18.64 6.87 -0.85
N GLU A 109 19.29 7.63 0.05
CA GLU A 109 20.73 7.50 0.28
C GLU A 109 21.10 6.17 0.91
N PHE A 110 20.26 5.67 1.83
CA PHE A 110 20.53 4.45 2.59
C PHE A 110 20.18 3.17 1.83
N ALA A 111 19.32 3.27 0.82
CA ALA A 111 19.00 2.14 -0.08
C ALA A 111 20.22 1.53 -0.77
N GLN A 112 21.30 2.33 -0.95
CA GLN A 112 22.52 1.92 -1.66
C GLN A 112 23.71 1.68 -0.71
N LYS A 113 23.50 1.80 0.62
CA LYS A 113 24.57 1.62 1.62
C LYS A 113 24.62 0.18 2.12
N GLN A 114 25.80 -0.21 2.59
CA GLN A 114 26.00 -1.42 3.37
C GLN A 114 26.05 -1.05 4.85
N PHE A 115 25.45 -1.88 5.67
CA PHE A 115 25.37 -1.71 7.12
C PHE A 115 25.91 -2.95 7.84
N ALA A 116 26.33 -2.78 9.08
CA ALA A 116 26.74 -3.90 9.94
C ALA A 116 25.57 -4.87 10.14
N SER A 117 25.86 -6.14 10.41
CA SER A 117 24.84 -7.18 10.63
C SER A 117 23.96 -6.90 11.84
N LEU A 118 24.53 -6.26 12.88
CA LEU A 118 23.79 -5.80 14.05
C LEU A 118 23.40 -4.33 13.87
N SER A 119 22.34 -4.11 13.13
CA SER A 119 21.82 -2.77 12.86
C SER A 119 20.31 -2.70 13.12
N VAL A 120 19.84 -1.48 13.34
CA VAL A 120 18.41 -1.14 13.47
C VAL A 120 18.13 0.12 12.64
N LEU A 121 16.88 0.27 12.21
CA LEU A 121 16.44 1.41 11.41
C LEU A 121 15.33 2.16 12.13
N LEU A 122 15.42 3.49 12.22
CA LEU A 122 14.33 4.37 12.60
C LEU A 122 13.95 5.23 11.40
N VAL A 123 12.69 5.20 11.01
CA VAL A 123 12.13 6.05 9.96
C VAL A 123 11.35 7.17 10.61
N GLU A 124 11.67 8.40 10.27
CA GLU A 124 11.08 9.62 10.83
C GLU A 124 10.38 10.43 9.75
N HIS A 125 9.44 11.26 10.18
CA HIS A 125 8.77 12.26 9.33
C HIS A 125 8.23 11.71 8.00
N VAL A 126 7.60 10.53 8.06
CA VAL A 126 6.88 10.01 6.90
C VAL A 126 5.66 10.88 6.67
N PRO A 127 5.49 11.44 5.46
CA PRO A 127 4.28 12.16 5.11
C PRO A 127 3.05 11.28 5.35
N GLN A 128 2.02 11.86 5.96
CA GLN A 128 0.79 11.13 6.23
C GLN A 128 -0.26 11.57 5.21
N PRO A 129 -0.86 10.63 4.46
CA PRO A 129 -1.97 10.98 3.59
C PRO A 129 -3.13 11.56 4.41
N PRO A 130 -3.91 12.45 3.81
CA PRO A 130 -5.07 13.04 4.49
C PRO A 130 -6.04 11.93 4.91
N ARG A 131 -6.37 11.87 6.19
CA ARG A 131 -7.38 10.94 6.70
C ARG A 131 -8.75 11.51 6.40
N ARG A 132 -9.42 10.95 5.39
CA ARG A 132 -10.79 11.27 5.04
C ARG A 132 -11.56 10.00 4.70
N VAL A 133 -12.84 10.00 5.00
CA VAL A 133 -13.78 9.03 4.43
C VAL A 133 -13.86 9.21 2.90
N PRO A 134 -14.22 8.17 2.13
CA PRO A 134 -14.39 8.26 0.69
C PRO A 134 -15.30 9.41 0.26
N GLY A 135 -15.06 9.98 -0.89
CA GLY A 135 -15.84 11.07 -1.47
C GLY A 135 -15.15 12.43 -1.35
N PHE A 136 -13.86 12.52 -1.70
CA PHE A 136 -13.22 13.82 -1.89
C PHE A 136 -13.96 14.64 -2.95
N PRO A 137 -14.07 15.97 -2.80
CA PRO A 137 -14.66 16.82 -3.83
C PRO A 137 -13.85 16.71 -5.14
N ASP A 138 -14.55 16.84 -6.27
CA ASP A 138 -13.93 16.68 -7.59
C ASP A 138 -12.78 17.66 -7.83
N GLU A 139 -12.90 18.88 -7.27
CA GLU A 139 -11.89 19.94 -7.35
C GLU A 139 -10.60 19.61 -6.59
N ALA A 140 -10.63 18.60 -5.74
CA ALA A 140 -9.43 18.14 -5.04
C ALA A 140 -8.46 17.41 -5.98
N PHE A 141 -8.90 16.94 -7.15
CA PHE A 141 -8.09 16.18 -8.10
C PHE A 141 -7.61 17.03 -9.26
N HIS A 142 -6.40 16.71 -9.79
CA HIS A 142 -5.99 17.15 -11.11
C HIS A 142 -6.73 16.30 -12.15
N ARG A 143 -7.45 16.91 -13.08
CA ARG A 143 -8.27 16.15 -14.03
C ARG A 143 -8.04 16.50 -15.52
N GLY A 144 -7.60 17.72 -15.85
CA GLY A 144 -7.49 18.16 -17.24
C GLY A 144 -8.79 17.94 -18.02
N GLU A 145 -8.66 17.47 -19.26
CA GLU A 145 -9.78 17.08 -20.15
C GLU A 145 -10.17 15.60 -20.01
N VAL A 146 -9.46 14.83 -19.18
CA VAL A 146 -9.73 13.40 -18.98
C VAL A 146 -11.04 13.23 -18.18
N PRO A 147 -11.95 12.34 -18.62
CA PRO A 147 -13.14 12.02 -17.86
C PRO A 147 -12.80 11.52 -16.45
N MET A 148 -13.56 11.97 -15.46
CA MET A 148 -13.35 11.61 -14.06
C MET A 148 -14.66 11.14 -13.44
N THR A 149 -14.59 10.01 -12.73
CA THR A 149 -15.70 9.51 -11.92
C THR A 149 -16.05 10.53 -10.84
N LYS A 150 -17.31 10.93 -10.76
CA LYS A 150 -17.81 11.96 -9.86
C LYS A 150 -17.76 11.53 -8.39
N GLN A 151 -17.68 12.50 -7.49
CA GLN A 151 -17.56 12.31 -6.04
C GLN A 151 -18.55 11.28 -5.50
N GLU A 152 -19.83 11.42 -5.84
CA GLU A 152 -20.91 10.56 -5.34
C GLU A 152 -20.75 9.12 -5.85
N VAL A 153 -20.34 8.98 -7.12
CA VAL A 153 -20.09 7.68 -7.75
C VAL A 153 -18.88 7.00 -7.10
N ARG A 154 -17.80 7.74 -6.86
CA ARG A 154 -16.62 7.22 -6.15
C ARG A 154 -16.98 6.73 -4.75
N ALA A 155 -17.68 7.57 -3.98
CA ALA A 155 -18.10 7.19 -2.62
C ALA A 155 -18.98 5.94 -2.61
N ALA A 156 -19.95 5.86 -3.55
CA ALA A 156 -20.81 4.69 -3.69
C ALA A 156 -20.02 3.43 -4.11
N ALA A 157 -19.09 3.57 -5.06
CA ALA A 157 -18.26 2.46 -5.53
C ALA A 157 -17.40 1.87 -4.40
N LEU A 158 -16.70 2.71 -3.63
CA LEU A 158 -15.90 2.24 -2.51
C LEU A 158 -16.74 1.56 -1.43
N ALA A 159 -17.92 2.11 -1.12
CA ALA A 159 -18.85 1.51 -0.17
C ALA A 159 -19.35 0.14 -0.66
N LYS A 160 -19.64 -0.03 -1.96
CA LYS A 160 -20.08 -1.30 -2.54
C LYS A 160 -18.95 -2.32 -2.64
N LEU A 161 -17.73 -1.88 -2.92
CA LEU A 161 -16.55 -2.74 -2.90
C LEU A 161 -16.19 -3.22 -1.50
N ALA A 162 -16.72 -2.59 -0.44
CA ALA A 162 -16.45 -2.93 0.96
C ALA A 162 -14.94 -3.11 1.23
N VAL A 163 -14.13 -2.15 0.76
CA VAL A 163 -12.67 -2.20 0.78
C VAL A 163 -12.13 -2.44 2.18
N GLN A 164 -11.25 -3.42 2.31
CA GLN A 164 -10.57 -3.75 3.56
C GLN A 164 -9.16 -3.14 3.62
N PRO A 165 -8.64 -2.85 4.80
CA PRO A 165 -7.33 -2.20 4.95
C PRO A 165 -6.14 -2.92 4.30
N GLY A 166 -6.23 -4.23 4.07
CA GLY A 166 -5.17 -5.07 3.51
C GLY A 166 -5.41 -5.55 2.09
N ASP A 167 -6.47 -5.09 1.41
CA ASP A 167 -6.87 -5.58 0.10
C ASP A 167 -5.83 -5.27 -1.00
N THR A 168 -5.67 -6.21 -1.90
CA THR A 168 -5.09 -6.00 -3.23
C THR A 168 -6.20 -5.52 -4.17
N LEU A 169 -6.06 -4.32 -4.70
CA LEU A 169 -7.10 -3.62 -5.45
C LEU A 169 -6.65 -3.33 -6.88
N TRP A 170 -7.54 -3.52 -7.84
CA TRP A 170 -7.32 -3.06 -9.20
C TRP A 170 -8.31 -1.96 -9.56
N ASP A 171 -7.82 -0.94 -10.27
CA ASP A 171 -8.61 0.12 -10.90
C ASP A 171 -8.34 0.06 -12.41
N VAL A 172 -9.27 -0.53 -13.15
CA VAL A 172 -9.14 -0.78 -14.60
C VAL A 172 -9.79 0.34 -15.39
N GLY A 173 -9.01 1.00 -16.23
CA GLY A 173 -9.40 2.24 -16.90
C GLY A 173 -9.45 3.39 -15.89
N ALA A 174 -8.32 3.60 -15.20
CA ALA A 174 -8.23 4.47 -14.04
C ALA A 174 -8.44 5.96 -14.33
N GLY A 175 -8.29 6.39 -15.59
CA GLY A 175 -8.49 7.78 -16.01
C GLY A 175 -7.61 8.74 -15.23
N THR A 176 -8.22 9.66 -14.48
CA THR A 176 -7.49 10.61 -13.63
C THR A 176 -6.86 9.97 -12.38
N GLY A 177 -7.16 8.71 -12.08
CA GLY A 177 -6.76 8.02 -10.85
C GLY A 177 -7.52 8.44 -9.61
N SER A 178 -8.65 9.15 -9.75
CA SER A 178 -9.43 9.61 -8.60
C SER A 178 -9.98 8.45 -7.76
N VAL A 179 -10.44 7.37 -8.41
CA VAL A 179 -10.88 6.15 -7.73
C VAL A 179 -9.68 5.43 -7.13
N SER A 180 -8.59 5.28 -7.89
CA SER A 180 -7.35 4.65 -7.40
C SER A 180 -6.81 5.29 -6.13
N VAL A 181 -6.81 6.62 -6.05
CA VAL A 181 -6.39 7.38 -4.86
C VAL A 181 -7.28 7.06 -3.67
N GLU A 182 -8.61 7.12 -3.83
CA GLU A 182 -9.52 6.84 -2.72
C GLU A 182 -9.47 5.37 -2.28
N LEU A 183 -9.28 4.43 -3.22
CA LEU A 183 -9.01 3.01 -2.91
C LEU A 183 -7.72 2.85 -2.08
N ALA A 184 -6.65 3.54 -2.46
CA ALA A 184 -5.37 3.47 -1.76
C ALA A 184 -5.46 4.04 -0.33
N LEU A 185 -6.21 5.13 -0.14
CA LEU A 185 -6.49 5.71 1.17
C LEU A 185 -7.35 4.80 2.06
N ALA A 186 -8.27 4.03 1.45
CA ALA A 186 -9.13 3.09 2.16
C ALA A 186 -8.38 1.80 2.56
N ALA A 187 -7.34 1.41 1.80
CA ALA A 187 -6.54 0.20 2.02
C ALA A 187 -5.08 0.53 2.40
N PRO A 188 -4.81 1.14 3.56
CA PRO A 188 -3.48 1.64 3.92
C PRO A 188 -2.43 0.53 4.15
N ARG A 189 -2.83 -0.73 4.30
CA ARG A 189 -1.96 -1.91 4.38
C ARG A 189 -2.05 -2.80 3.14
N GLY A 190 -2.92 -2.41 2.20
CA GLY A 190 -3.11 -3.04 0.92
C GLY A 190 -2.36 -2.30 -0.19
N HIS A 191 -2.64 -2.69 -1.43
CA HIS A 191 -2.00 -2.09 -2.59
C HIS A 191 -2.98 -1.91 -3.74
N VAL A 192 -2.87 -0.79 -4.46
CA VAL A 192 -3.70 -0.47 -5.63
C VAL A 192 -2.87 -0.53 -6.90
N TYR A 193 -3.36 -1.23 -7.88
CA TYR A 193 -2.84 -1.24 -9.26
C TYR A 193 -3.80 -0.48 -10.16
N ALA A 194 -3.40 0.73 -10.55
CA ALA A 194 -4.15 1.58 -11.48
C ALA A 194 -3.71 1.29 -12.91
N VAL A 195 -4.57 0.70 -13.72
CA VAL A 195 -4.28 0.32 -15.11
C VAL A 195 -4.87 1.36 -16.04
N GLU A 196 -4.02 2.00 -16.85
CA GLU A 196 -4.41 3.05 -17.80
C GLU A 196 -3.50 3.05 -19.03
N CYS A 197 -4.07 3.28 -20.18
CA CYS A 197 -3.33 3.28 -21.47
C CYS A 197 -3.18 4.66 -22.10
N ASP A 198 -3.93 5.65 -21.62
CA ASP A 198 -3.86 7.02 -22.12
C ASP A 198 -2.70 7.77 -21.43
N PRO A 199 -1.71 8.30 -22.19
CA PRO A 199 -0.57 8.99 -21.61
C PRO A 199 -0.93 10.21 -20.77
N ASP A 200 -1.95 10.99 -21.18
CA ASP A 200 -2.40 12.17 -20.45
C ASP A 200 -3.06 11.77 -19.13
N ALA A 201 -3.86 10.72 -19.14
CA ALA A 201 -4.44 10.13 -17.94
C ALA A 201 -3.36 9.58 -17.00
N CYS A 202 -2.36 8.87 -17.53
CA CYS A 202 -1.21 8.39 -16.77
C CYS A 202 -0.44 9.53 -16.08
N ALA A 203 -0.27 10.66 -16.74
CA ALA A 203 0.35 11.85 -16.15
C ALA A 203 -0.47 12.40 -14.98
N LEU A 204 -1.80 12.43 -15.11
CA LEU A 204 -2.71 12.86 -14.05
C LEU A 204 -2.70 11.89 -12.85
N ILE A 205 -2.66 10.57 -13.09
CA ILE A 205 -2.53 9.58 -12.02
C ILE A 205 -1.27 9.84 -11.19
N ARG A 206 -0.12 10.09 -11.85
CA ARG A 206 1.14 10.41 -11.14
C ARG A 206 1.02 11.68 -10.29
N GLN A 207 0.40 12.74 -10.83
CA GLN A 207 0.16 13.99 -10.12
C GLN A 207 -0.76 13.79 -8.91
N ASN A 208 -1.88 13.09 -9.09
CA ASN A 208 -2.83 12.82 -8.02
C ASN A 208 -2.22 11.90 -6.96
N ARG A 209 -1.50 10.84 -7.36
CA ARG A 209 -0.73 9.99 -6.44
C ARG A 209 0.20 10.80 -5.55
N ALA A 210 0.97 11.71 -6.14
CA ALA A 210 1.89 12.57 -5.39
C ALA A 210 1.15 13.55 -4.47
N LYS A 211 0.10 14.21 -4.97
CA LYS A 211 -0.71 15.17 -4.21
C LYS A 211 -1.35 14.55 -2.97
N PHE A 212 -1.92 13.35 -3.11
CA PHE A 212 -2.59 12.64 -2.03
C PHE A 212 -1.66 11.72 -1.25
N GLN A 213 -0.38 11.64 -1.63
CA GLN A 213 0.64 10.82 -0.95
C GLN A 213 0.23 9.33 -0.84
N THR A 214 -0.42 8.81 -1.88
CA THR A 214 -0.86 7.41 -1.94
C THR A 214 0.28 6.51 -2.42
N TYR A 215 1.25 6.27 -1.53
CA TYR A 215 2.48 5.53 -1.82
C TYR A 215 2.24 4.03 -2.10
N ASN A 216 1.10 3.51 -1.67
CA ASN A 216 0.60 2.16 -1.94
C ASN A 216 -0.23 2.06 -3.23
N LEU A 217 -0.02 2.98 -4.19
CA LEU A 217 -0.62 2.97 -5.51
C LEU A 217 0.47 2.83 -6.57
N THR A 218 0.35 1.84 -7.45
CA THR A 218 1.22 1.64 -8.61
C THR A 218 0.43 1.87 -9.90
N LEU A 219 0.96 2.71 -10.77
CA LEU A 219 0.45 2.90 -12.12
C LEU A 219 1.02 1.83 -13.05
N ILE A 220 0.13 1.15 -13.75
CA ILE A 220 0.45 0.20 -14.82
C ILE A 220 0.02 0.83 -16.15
N GLU A 221 1.01 1.24 -16.93
CA GLU A 221 0.77 1.84 -18.23
C GLU A 221 0.54 0.76 -19.27
N GLY A 222 -0.69 0.57 -19.68
CA GLY A 222 -1.07 -0.47 -20.63
C GLY A 222 -2.57 -0.64 -20.73
N ARG A 223 -2.97 -1.46 -21.71
CA ARG A 223 -4.36 -1.79 -21.94
C ARG A 223 -4.73 -3.10 -21.24
N ALA A 224 -5.88 -3.11 -20.59
CA ALA A 224 -6.49 -4.35 -20.10
C ALA A 224 -7.14 -5.11 -21.28
N PRO A 225 -7.11 -6.47 -21.31
CA PRO A 225 -6.66 -7.33 -20.21
C PRO A 225 -5.15 -7.59 -20.13
N GLU A 226 -4.37 -7.31 -21.18
CA GLU A 226 -2.95 -7.69 -21.27
C GLU A 226 -2.13 -7.14 -20.09
N ALA A 227 -2.38 -5.89 -19.68
CA ALA A 227 -1.70 -5.25 -18.56
C ALA A 227 -2.06 -5.86 -17.19
N LEU A 228 -3.06 -6.76 -17.13
CA LEU A 228 -3.47 -7.46 -15.89
C LEU A 228 -2.69 -8.75 -15.67
N ALA A 229 -1.99 -9.26 -16.69
CA ALA A 229 -1.43 -10.62 -16.70
C ALA A 229 -0.47 -10.88 -15.52
N ASP A 230 0.43 -9.94 -15.23
CA ASP A 230 1.48 -10.10 -14.21
C ASP A 230 1.08 -9.52 -12.83
N LEU A 231 -0.14 -8.96 -12.70
CA LEU A 231 -0.60 -8.41 -11.43
C LEU A 231 -0.96 -9.53 -10.43
N PRO A 232 -0.77 -9.31 -9.13
CA PRO A 232 -1.24 -10.25 -8.11
C PRO A 232 -2.76 -10.35 -8.13
N ALA A 233 -3.30 -11.48 -7.67
CA ALA A 233 -4.74 -11.71 -7.60
C ALA A 233 -5.44 -10.60 -6.80
N PRO A 234 -6.50 -9.97 -7.32
CA PRO A 234 -7.18 -8.88 -6.64
C PRO A 234 -8.22 -9.39 -5.65
N ASP A 235 -8.35 -8.71 -4.50
CA ASP A 235 -9.48 -8.91 -3.57
C ASP A 235 -10.71 -8.12 -4.01
N ALA A 236 -10.48 -6.95 -4.65
CA ALA A 236 -11.55 -6.16 -5.24
C ALA A 236 -11.07 -5.38 -6.47
N VAL A 237 -12.00 -5.16 -7.41
CA VAL A 237 -11.73 -4.52 -8.70
C VAL A 237 -12.78 -3.45 -8.98
N PHE A 238 -12.33 -2.25 -9.29
CA PHE A 238 -13.15 -1.23 -9.92
C PHE A 238 -12.87 -1.22 -11.43
N ILE A 239 -13.92 -1.20 -12.24
CA ILE A 239 -13.83 -1.11 -13.70
C ILE A 239 -14.52 0.18 -14.14
N GLY A 240 -13.70 1.21 -14.48
CA GLY A 240 -14.16 2.51 -14.94
C GLY A 240 -14.32 2.60 -16.44
N GLY A 241 -13.59 1.78 -17.20
CA GLY A 241 -13.67 1.73 -18.66
C GLY A 241 -12.79 0.63 -19.23
N THR A 242 -13.29 -0.05 -20.29
CA THR A 242 -12.59 -1.17 -20.93
C THR A 242 -12.38 -0.98 -22.43
N LYS A 243 -12.88 0.16 -22.99
CA LYS A 243 -12.84 0.43 -24.45
C LYS A 243 -13.35 -0.77 -25.29
N GLY A 244 -14.40 -1.44 -24.81
CA GLY A 244 -15.07 -2.57 -25.48
C GLY A 244 -14.62 -3.97 -25.03
N GLY A 245 -13.56 -4.12 -24.22
CA GLY A 245 -13.04 -5.40 -23.74
C GLY A 245 -13.62 -5.84 -22.38
N MET A 246 -14.92 -5.66 -22.12
CA MET A 246 -15.51 -5.95 -20.81
C MET A 246 -15.42 -7.44 -20.45
N GLU A 247 -15.73 -8.32 -21.38
CA GLU A 247 -15.70 -9.78 -21.19
C GLU A 247 -14.28 -10.25 -20.88
N ASP A 248 -13.30 -9.87 -21.71
CA ASP A 248 -11.90 -10.27 -21.52
C ASP A 248 -11.31 -9.77 -20.19
N VAL A 249 -11.72 -8.57 -19.74
CA VAL A 249 -11.30 -8.03 -18.45
C VAL A 249 -11.91 -8.82 -17.30
N LEU A 250 -13.19 -9.16 -17.37
CA LEU A 250 -13.87 -9.99 -16.36
C LEU A 250 -13.26 -11.39 -16.29
N ASP A 251 -12.99 -12.01 -17.46
CA ASP A 251 -12.31 -13.29 -17.55
C ASP A 251 -10.94 -13.24 -16.86
N ALA A 252 -10.15 -12.22 -17.13
CA ALA A 252 -8.83 -12.05 -16.52
C ALA A 252 -8.89 -11.85 -14.99
N VAL A 253 -9.90 -11.12 -14.48
CA VAL A 253 -10.12 -10.95 -13.05
C VAL A 253 -10.52 -12.26 -12.39
N LEU A 254 -11.55 -12.91 -12.91
CA LEU A 254 -12.12 -14.13 -12.34
C LEU A 254 -11.18 -15.33 -12.45
N ALA A 255 -10.34 -15.39 -13.48
CA ALA A 255 -9.28 -16.40 -13.59
C ALA A 255 -8.24 -16.28 -12.46
N LYS A 256 -7.97 -15.06 -11.95
CA LYS A 256 -7.04 -14.84 -10.84
C LYS A 256 -7.68 -14.98 -9.46
N ASN A 257 -8.91 -14.48 -9.33
CA ASN A 257 -9.69 -14.63 -8.10
C ASN A 257 -11.19 -14.69 -8.43
N PRO A 258 -11.81 -15.89 -8.42
CA PRO A 258 -13.23 -16.05 -8.66
C PRO A 258 -14.13 -15.39 -7.60
N ASP A 259 -13.58 -15.12 -6.40
CA ASP A 259 -14.29 -14.48 -5.29
C ASP A 259 -14.05 -12.96 -5.22
N ALA A 260 -13.38 -12.37 -6.22
CA ALA A 260 -13.11 -10.94 -6.26
C ALA A 260 -14.41 -10.11 -6.23
N ARG A 261 -14.43 -9.08 -5.40
CA ARG A 261 -15.54 -8.12 -5.38
C ARG A 261 -15.37 -7.14 -6.54
N ILE A 262 -16.36 -7.06 -7.43
CA ILE A 262 -16.26 -6.26 -8.64
C ILE A 262 -17.29 -5.14 -8.61
N CYS A 263 -16.85 -3.93 -8.91
CA CYS A 263 -17.71 -2.76 -9.14
C CYS A 263 -17.45 -2.20 -10.53
N ILE A 264 -18.48 -2.13 -11.35
CA ILE A 264 -18.41 -1.63 -12.72
C ILE A 264 -19.15 -0.29 -12.79
N SER A 265 -18.49 0.75 -13.27
CA SER A 265 -19.10 2.03 -13.59
C SER A 265 -19.44 2.09 -15.07
N ALA A 266 -20.72 2.16 -15.39
CA ALA A 266 -21.21 2.26 -16.77
C ALA A 266 -21.96 3.59 -16.96
N ILE A 267 -21.46 4.41 -17.89
CA ILE A 267 -22.11 5.67 -18.29
C ILE A 267 -23.04 5.43 -19.50
N ALA A 268 -22.60 4.57 -20.42
CA ALA A 268 -23.37 4.21 -21.62
C ALA A 268 -24.18 2.93 -21.42
N LEU A 269 -25.36 2.85 -22.04
CA LEU A 269 -26.23 1.67 -21.99
C LEU A 269 -25.55 0.44 -22.60
N GLU A 270 -24.74 0.65 -23.64
CA GLU A 270 -23.96 -0.41 -24.28
C GLU A 270 -22.97 -1.06 -23.31
N THR A 271 -22.30 -0.22 -22.48
CA THR A 271 -21.37 -0.71 -21.46
C THR A 271 -22.11 -1.51 -20.37
N LEU A 272 -23.28 -1.03 -19.95
CA LEU A 272 -24.12 -1.73 -18.98
C LEU A 272 -24.58 -3.08 -19.55
N SER A 273 -25.06 -3.09 -20.80
CA SER A 273 -25.51 -4.31 -21.47
C SER A 273 -24.37 -5.33 -21.61
N ALA A 274 -23.18 -4.88 -22.02
CA ALA A 274 -22.00 -5.74 -22.12
C ALA A 274 -21.60 -6.32 -20.75
N ALA A 275 -21.60 -5.49 -19.69
CA ALA A 275 -21.28 -5.94 -18.33
C ALA A 275 -22.27 -7.00 -17.82
N VAL A 276 -23.59 -6.80 -18.03
CA VAL A 276 -24.62 -7.74 -17.63
C VAL A 276 -24.50 -9.06 -18.42
N ALA A 277 -24.25 -8.98 -19.72
CA ALA A 277 -24.06 -10.17 -20.56
C ALA A 277 -22.85 -11.00 -20.12
N ALA A 278 -21.70 -10.33 -19.92
CA ALA A 278 -20.47 -10.98 -19.47
C ALA A 278 -20.62 -11.63 -18.08
N LEU A 279 -21.21 -10.92 -17.10
CA LEU A 279 -21.47 -11.46 -15.77
C LEU A 279 -22.44 -12.69 -15.82
N THR A 280 -23.44 -12.65 -16.70
CA THR A 280 -24.38 -13.76 -16.84
C THR A 280 -23.72 -15.01 -17.43
N ALA A 281 -22.73 -14.84 -18.30
CA ALA A 281 -21.97 -15.94 -18.89
C ALA A 281 -21.14 -16.72 -17.86
N HIS A 282 -20.72 -16.07 -16.76
CA HIS A 282 -19.95 -16.69 -15.67
C HIS A 282 -20.80 -17.48 -14.65
N GLY A 283 -22.10 -17.60 -14.86
CA GLY A 283 -23.02 -18.35 -13.99
C GLY A 283 -23.79 -17.47 -13.01
N PRO A 284 -24.43 -18.05 -11.98
CA PRO A 284 -25.24 -17.28 -11.05
C PRO A 284 -24.38 -16.36 -10.20
N VAL A 285 -24.45 -15.06 -10.45
CA VAL A 285 -23.80 -14.00 -9.68
C VAL A 285 -24.85 -13.20 -8.91
N SER A 286 -24.50 -12.79 -7.68
CA SER A 286 -25.30 -11.83 -6.94
C SER A 286 -24.83 -10.43 -7.29
N TYR A 287 -25.72 -9.58 -7.81
CA TYR A 287 -25.35 -8.19 -8.11
C TYR A 287 -26.40 -7.19 -7.60
N THR A 288 -25.94 -5.98 -7.34
CA THR A 288 -26.78 -4.85 -6.93
C THR A 288 -26.57 -3.69 -7.89
N HIS A 289 -27.64 -3.19 -8.48
CA HIS A 289 -27.59 -1.98 -9.28
C HIS A 289 -27.80 -0.73 -8.40
N LEU A 290 -27.02 0.32 -8.69
CA LEU A 290 -27.23 1.64 -8.19
C LEU A 290 -27.26 2.59 -9.38
N THR A 291 -28.41 3.25 -9.61
CA THR A 291 -28.53 4.30 -10.61
C THR A 291 -28.47 5.65 -9.89
N LEU A 292 -27.49 6.45 -10.24
CA LEU A 292 -27.39 7.83 -9.74
C LEU A 292 -28.02 8.76 -10.77
N PRO A 293 -28.87 9.74 -10.36
CA PRO A 293 -29.42 10.70 -11.27
C PRO A 293 -28.31 11.54 -11.88
N THR A 294 -28.29 11.63 -13.22
CA THR A 294 -27.44 12.58 -13.92
C THR A 294 -28.12 13.93 -13.88
N ILE A 295 -27.56 14.87 -13.14
CA ILE A 295 -27.99 16.28 -13.24
C ILE A 295 -27.26 16.85 -14.44
N ALA A 296 -28.03 17.23 -15.47
CA ALA A 296 -27.52 17.88 -16.67
C ALA A 296 -27.07 19.32 -16.37
#